data_0850b9e8580d4c415ddb8a17316e8cd6
#
_entry.id   0850b9e8580d4c415ddb8a17316e8cd6
#
_cell.length_a   1.000
_cell.length_b   1.000
_cell.length_c   1.000
_cell.angle_alpha   90.00
_cell.angle_beta   90.00
_cell.angle_gamma   90.00
#
_symmetry.space_group_name_H-M   'P 1'
#
loop_
_entity.id
_entity.type
_entity.pdbx_description
1 polymer ?
#
loop_
_entity_poly.entity_id
_entity_poly.type
_entity_poly.pdbx_seq_one_letter_code
_entity_poly.pdbx_strand_id
1 'polypeptide(L)'
;MTGCRRRDGMRCSYVDKRGRSCPTAWCADHAVLVGGLPFCRRHASTMIALDGAEAVAGLPDIDNRAPSLVGWMGKELDASIRDLLHRVAPNHNAAVITDPVRFVLTPGGQSRRWAKAWKTLDDTSIVNRVSVEVDERDDCEVCARVDAALVGKGVPPWIERRRAGVRVDAATDASERREFTEAVARSIELVVTGQEVASRR
;
A
#
# COMPACT_ATOMS: atom_id res chain seq x y z
N MET A 1 -4.26 -3.05 -24.34
CA MET A 1 -3.95 -1.71 -24.88
C MET A 1 -3.59 -1.84 -26.33
N THR A 2 -4.59 -1.84 -27.17
CA THR A 2 -4.46 -1.83 -28.63
C THR A 2 -4.45 -0.38 -29.10
N GLY A 3 -3.34 0.14 -29.58
CA GLY A 3 -3.36 1.44 -30.24
C GLY A 3 -2.11 2.30 -30.23
N CYS A 4 -1.06 1.99 -29.49
CA CYS A 4 0.16 2.78 -29.60
C CYS A 4 0.97 2.33 -30.83
N ARG A 5 1.07 3.21 -31.84
CA ARG A 5 1.80 2.95 -33.10
C ARG A 5 3.25 3.50 -33.09
N ARG A 6 3.69 4.11 -31.98
CA ARG A 6 5.05 4.65 -31.88
C ARG A 6 6.06 3.54 -31.67
N ARG A 7 7.14 3.58 -32.49
CA ARG A 7 8.24 2.59 -32.45
C ARG A 7 9.38 3.01 -31.52
N ASP A 8 9.40 4.28 -31.08
CA ASP A 8 10.46 4.84 -30.23
C ASP A 8 10.13 4.58 -28.76
N GLY A 9 10.55 3.41 -28.28
CA GLY A 9 10.26 2.98 -26.91
C GLY A 9 11.42 3.24 -25.96
N MET A 10 11.15 3.90 -24.83
CA MET A 10 12.08 3.95 -23.71
C MET A 10 12.03 2.61 -22.98
N ARG A 11 13.20 2.03 -22.74
CA ARG A 11 13.29 0.78 -21.94
C ARG A 11 13.02 1.08 -20.47
N CYS A 12 12.35 0.16 -19.80
CA CYS A 12 12.18 0.22 -18.36
C CYS A 12 13.55 0.10 -17.66
N SER A 13 13.86 1.07 -16.79
CA SER A 13 15.14 1.14 -16.07
C SER A 13 15.25 0.15 -14.90
N TYR A 14 14.22 -0.64 -14.65
CA TYR A 14 14.23 -1.61 -13.56
C TYR A 14 15.20 -2.77 -13.83
N VAL A 15 16.05 -3.04 -12.83
CA VAL A 15 16.95 -4.19 -12.79
C VAL A 15 16.61 -4.99 -11.53
N ASP A 16 16.41 -6.29 -11.67
CA ASP A 16 16.12 -7.15 -10.53
C ASP A 16 17.40 -7.46 -9.70
N LYS A 17 17.22 -8.05 -8.51
CA LYS A 17 18.33 -8.42 -7.62
C LYS A 17 19.32 -9.44 -8.22
N ARG A 18 19.00 -10.03 -9.37
CA ARG A 18 19.87 -10.92 -10.13
C ARG A 18 20.55 -10.21 -11.31
N GLY A 19 20.45 -8.87 -11.39
CA GLY A 19 21.03 -8.08 -12.46
C GLY A 19 20.29 -8.16 -13.80
N ARG A 20 19.06 -8.71 -13.86
CA ARG A 20 18.31 -8.84 -15.11
C ARG A 20 17.45 -7.59 -15.31
N SER A 21 17.62 -6.96 -16.48
CA SER A 21 16.82 -5.82 -16.89
C SER A 21 15.41 -6.21 -17.27
N CYS A 22 14.44 -5.33 -17.03
CA CYS A 22 13.08 -5.49 -17.52
C CYS A 22 13.06 -5.39 -19.05
N PRO A 23 12.50 -6.39 -19.77
CA PRO A 23 12.47 -6.38 -21.23
C PRO A 23 11.42 -5.42 -21.82
N THR A 24 10.60 -4.78 -20.98
CA THR A 24 9.47 -3.97 -21.44
C THR A 24 9.95 -2.60 -21.91
N ALA A 25 9.53 -2.20 -23.11
CA ALA A 25 9.71 -0.85 -23.63
C ALA A 25 8.35 -0.16 -23.81
N TRP A 26 8.29 1.13 -23.53
CA TRP A 26 7.10 1.95 -23.63
C TRP A 26 7.39 3.23 -24.38
N CYS A 27 6.44 3.74 -25.17
CA CYS A 27 6.61 5.06 -25.74
C CYS A 27 6.57 6.13 -24.65
N ALA A 28 7.08 7.33 -24.96
CA ALA A 28 7.17 8.44 -24.00
C ALA A 28 5.84 8.75 -23.31
N ASP A 29 4.71 8.61 -24.03
CA ASP A 29 3.37 8.89 -23.50
C ASP A 29 2.85 7.81 -22.51
N HIS A 30 3.47 6.63 -22.48
CA HIS A 30 3.05 5.49 -21.65
C HIS A 30 4.12 5.02 -20.66
N ALA A 31 5.34 5.53 -20.76
CA ALA A 31 6.35 5.33 -19.73
C ALA A 31 6.01 6.20 -18.52
N VAL A 32 6.36 5.71 -17.34
CA VAL A 32 6.24 6.46 -16.09
C VAL A 32 7.64 6.84 -15.65
N LEU A 33 7.89 8.13 -15.44
CA LEU A 33 9.17 8.61 -14.94
C LEU A 33 9.15 8.63 -13.41
N VAL A 34 10.11 7.96 -12.77
CA VAL A 34 10.34 7.99 -11.33
C VAL A 34 11.80 8.37 -11.11
N GLY A 35 12.05 9.47 -10.39
CA GLY A 35 13.42 9.99 -10.23
C GLY A 35 14.12 10.32 -11.55
N GLY A 36 13.37 10.74 -12.58
CA GLY A 36 13.89 11.03 -13.91
C GLY A 36 14.16 9.80 -14.80
N LEU A 37 13.98 8.58 -14.29
CA LEU A 37 14.19 7.33 -15.03
C LEU A 37 12.86 6.75 -15.54
N PRO A 38 12.83 6.19 -16.77
CA PRO A 38 11.63 5.58 -17.32
C PRO A 38 11.37 4.18 -16.75
N PHE A 39 10.14 3.92 -16.33
CA PHE A 39 9.70 2.62 -15.85
C PHE A 39 8.41 2.17 -16.54
N CYS A 40 8.20 0.88 -16.67
CA CYS A 40 6.88 0.34 -16.96
C CYS A 40 5.97 0.53 -15.72
N ARG A 41 4.66 0.59 -15.91
CA ARG A 41 3.69 0.84 -14.81
C ARG A 41 3.89 -0.05 -13.60
N ARG A 42 4.20 -1.34 -13.82
CA ARG A 42 4.46 -2.28 -12.73
C ARG A 42 5.67 -1.86 -11.90
N HIS A 43 6.79 -1.58 -12.56
CA HIS A 43 8.03 -1.24 -11.84
C HIS A 43 7.99 0.19 -11.29
N ALA A 44 7.31 1.13 -11.96
CA ALA A 44 7.05 2.46 -11.41
C ALA A 44 6.31 2.37 -10.07
N SER A 45 5.24 1.57 -10.01
CA SER A 45 4.51 1.32 -8.75
C SER A 45 5.41 0.76 -7.65
N THR A 46 6.31 -0.18 -8.00
CA THR A 46 7.29 -0.73 -7.06
C THR A 46 8.28 0.34 -6.56
N MET A 47 8.83 1.13 -7.48
CA MET A 47 9.79 2.18 -7.12
C MET A 47 9.16 3.25 -6.23
N ILE A 48 7.96 3.73 -6.56
CA ILE A 48 7.22 4.69 -5.73
C ILE A 48 6.98 4.15 -4.32
N ALA A 49 6.62 2.89 -4.20
CA ALA A 49 6.38 2.28 -2.90
C ALA A 49 7.65 2.15 -2.05
N LEU A 50 8.80 1.96 -2.68
CA LEU A 50 10.10 1.80 -1.99
C LEU A 50 10.76 3.14 -1.66
N ASP A 51 10.66 4.13 -2.56
CA ASP A 51 11.35 5.42 -2.42
C ASP A 51 10.55 6.44 -1.58
N GLY A 52 9.31 6.10 -1.21
CA GLY A 52 8.40 7.05 -0.57
C GLY A 52 7.75 8.02 -1.56
N ALA A 53 6.49 8.33 -1.32
CA ALA A 53 5.62 9.01 -2.28
C ALA A 53 5.98 10.49 -2.61
N GLU A 54 6.99 11.07 -1.97
CA GLU A 54 7.32 12.49 -2.16
C GLU A 54 7.97 12.81 -3.53
N ALA A 55 8.53 11.80 -4.20
CA ALA A 55 9.27 12.01 -5.45
C ALA A 55 8.38 12.18 -6.68
N VAL A 56 7.05 12.15 -6.56
CA VAL A 56 6.21 11.92 -7.74
C VAL A 56 4.96 12.79 -7.80
N ALA A 57 5.13 14.10 -7.72
CA ALA A 57 4.10 15.04 -8.13
C ALA A 57 3.86 14.91 -9.64
N GLY A 58 2.63 14.55 -10.06
CA GLY A 58 2.24 14.48 -11.46
C GLY A 58 2.33 13.11 -12.13
N LEU A 59 2.61 12.03 -11.39
CA LEU A 59 2.52 10.69 -11.96
C LEU A 59 1.07 10.29 -12.25
N PRO A 60 0.87 9.57 -13.37
CA PRO A 60 -0.44 9.00 -13.63
C PRO A 60 -0.79 8.05 -12.48
N ASP A 61 -2.06 8.09 -12.10
CA ASP A 61 -2.65 7.25 -11.09
C ASP A 61 -2.37 5.76 -11.35
N ILE A 62 -1.42 5.19 -10.60
CA ILE A 62 -1.03 3.79 -10.64
C ILE A 62 -1.39 3.05 -9.34
N ASP A 63 -2.28 3.62 -8.55
CA ASP A 63 -2.80 3.06 -7.29
C ASP A 63 -3.56 1.74 -7.45
N ASN A 64 -3.84 1.34 -8.68
CA ASN A 64 -4.40 0.03 -9.03
C ASN A 64 -3.35 -1.10 -9.05
N ARG A 65 -2.19 -0.91 -8.45
CA ARG A 65 -1.15 -1.91 -8.28
C ARG A 65 -0.88 -2.12 -6.79
N ALA A 66 -0.70 -3.37 -6.40
CA ALA A 66 -0.51 -3.72 -4.99
C ALA A 66 0.56 -2.88 -4.26
N PRO A 67 1.78 -2.66 -4.80
CA PRO A 67 2.78 -1.88 -4.09
C PRO A 67 2.39 -0.41 -3.91
N SER A 68 1.87 0.26 -4.95
CA SER A 68 1.45 1.67 -4.85
C SER A 68 0.20 1.85 -3.99
N LEU A 69 -0.73 0.89 -4.05
CA LEU A 69 -1.91 0.91 -3.21
C LEU A 69 -1.54 0.79 -1.72
N VAL A 70 -0.64 -0.15 -1.36
CA VAL A 70 -0.13 -0.26 0.02
C VAL A 70 0.65 0.98 0.44
N GLY A 71 1.47 1.55 -0.45
CA GLY A 71 2.19 2.78 -0.18
C GLY A 71 1.24 3.95 0.10
N TRP A 72 0.21 4.12 -0.73
CA TRP A 72 -0.81 5.13 -0.54
C TRP A 72 -1.61 4.92 0.75
N MET A 73 -2.15 3.72 0.98
CA MET A 73 -2.86 3.38 2.22
C MET A 73 -2.00 3.63 3.45
N GLY A 74 -0.71 3.25 3.36
CA GLY A 74 0.24 3.46 4.45
C GLY A 74 0.46 4.94 4.78
N LYS A 75 0.41 5.82 3.79
CA LYS A 75 0.52 7.27 3.98
C LYS A 75 -0.76 7.85 4.61
N GLU A 76 -1.92 7.49 4.06
CA GLU A 76 -3.21 8.00 4.54
C GLU A 76 -3.53 7.56 5.97
N LEU A 77 -3.12 6.35 6.37
CA LEU A 77 -3.39 5.78 7.68
C LEU A 77 -2.31 6.12 8.73
N ASP A 78 -1.13 6.66 8.35
CA ASP A 78 0.02 6.75 9.26
C ASP A 78 -0.30 7.53 10.55
N ALA A 79 -0.88 8.72 10.42
CA ALA A 79 -1.20 9.55 11.57
C ALA A 79 -2.22 8.86 12.50
N SER A 80 -3.35 8.40 11.96
CA SER A 80 -4.43 7.79 12.74
C SER A 80 -4.00 6.50 13.45
N ILE A 81 -3.19 5.66 12.78
CA ILE A 81 -2.70 4.42 13.40
C ILE A 81 -1.63 4.70 14.46
N ARG A 82 -0.74 5.66 14.23
CA ARG A 82 0.22 6.07 15.27
C ARG A 82 -0.46 6.60 16.51
N ASP A 83 -1.42 7.51 16.33
CA ASP A 83 -2.17 8.07 17.45
C ASP A 83 -2.95 6.98 18.21
N LEU A 84 -3.57 6.05 17.51
CA LEU A 84 -4.25 4.90 18.09
C LEU A 84 -3.26 4.06 18.93
N LEU A 85 -2.14 3.67 18.37
CA LEU A 85 -1.15 2.83 19.03
C LEU A 85 -0.50 3.54 20.24
N HIS A 86 -0.31 4.86 20.16
CA HIS A 86 0.14 5.64 21.33
C HIS A 86 -0.92 5.66 22.45
N ARG A 87 -2.21 5.79 22.11
CA ARG A 87 -3.29 5.78 23.13
C ARG A 87 -3.40 4.46 23.88
N VAL A 88 -3.15 3.33 23.18
CA VAL A 88 -3.27 1.99 23.77
C VAL A 88 -1.94 1.42 24.24
N ALA A 89 -0.87 2.19 24.17
CA ALA A 89 0.44 1.76 24.61
C ALA A 89 0.43 1.42 26.11
N PRO A 90 1.08 0.32 26.54
CA PRO A 90 1.01 -0.15 27.93
C PRO A 90 1.69 0.82 28.91
N ASN A 91 2.63 1.61 28.46
CA ASN A 91 3.35 2.59 29.26
C ASN A 91 3.86 3.76 28.40
N HIS A 92 4.33 4.83 29.07
CA HIS A 92 4.83 6.04 28.40
C HIS A 92 6.18 5.84 27.66
N ASN A 93 6.89 4.75 27.92
CA ASN A 93 8.16 4.44 27.29
C ASN A 93 7.99 3.58 26.00
N ALA A 94 6.79 3.10 25.74
CA ALA A 94 6.51 2.33 24.55
C ALA A 94 6.67 3.18 23.27
N ALA A 95 7.46 2.69 22.34
CA ALA A 95 7.73 3.37 21.08
C ALA A 95 6.83 2.83 19.96
N VAL A 96 6.21 3.73 19.20
CA VAL A 96 5.51 3.36 17.96
C VAL A 96 6.46 3.49 16.78
N ILE A 97 6.78 2.37 16.16
CA ILE A 97 7.63 2.31 14.98
C ILE A 97 6.83 1.91 13.74
N THR A 98 7.29 2.37 12.60
CA THR A 98 6.67 2.09 11.30
C THR A 98 7.66 1.34 10.42
N ASP A 99 7.28 0.15 9.95
CA ASP A 99 8.06 -0.56 8.95
C ASP A 99 7.90 0.12 7.57
N PRO A 100 8.93 0.14 6.73
CA PRO A 100 8.77 0.54 5.34
C PRO A 100 7.84 -0.41 4.60
N VAL A 101 7.30 0.02 3.46
CA VAL A 101 6.58 -0.90 2.57
C VAL A 101 7.52 -2.02 2.16
N ARG A 102 7.09 -3.25 2.33
CA ARG A 102 7.91 -4.42 2.02
C ARG A 102 7.13 -5.49 1.27
N PHE A 103 7.87 -6.27 0.52
CA PHE A 103 7.36 -7.45 -0.14
C PHE A 103 7.49 -8.66 0.77
N VAL A 104 6.38 -9.36 0.98
CA VAL A 104 6.30 -10.54 1.84
C VAL A 104 5.94 -11.76 1.00
N LEU A 105 6.75 -12.81 1.10
CA LEU A 105 6.43 -14.12 0.55
C LEU A 105 5.77 -14.94 1.65
N THR A 106 4.60 -15.51 1.35
CA THR A 106 4.00 -16.48 2.27
C THR A 106 4.79 -17.80 2.23
N PRO A 107 4.82 -18.54 3.33
CA PRO A 107 5.38 -19.90 3.34
C PRO A 107 4.77 -20.73 2.21
N GLY A 108 5.64 -21.39 1.41
CA GLY A 108 5.23 -22.12 0.22
C GLY A 108 5.20 -21.31 -1.07
N GLY A 109 5.48 -19.99 -1.04
CA GLY A 109 5.63 -19.16 -2.25
C GLY A 109 4.33 -18.92 -3.03
N GLN A 110 3.19 -19.28 -2.49
CA GLN A 110 1.90 -19.23 -3.17
C GLN A 110 1.30 -17.83 -3.25
N SER A 111 1.63 -16.95 -2.31
CA SER A 111 1.13 -15.58 -2.29
C SER A 111 2.27 -14.56 -2.23
N ARG A 112 2.10 -13.47 -2.98
CA ARG A 112 3.02 -12.34 -3.06
C ARG A 112 2.30 -11.13 -2.52
N ARG A 113 2.62 -10.74 -1.29
CA ARG A 113 1.97 -9.63 -0.61
C ARG A 113 2.89 -8.44 -0.49
N TRP A 114 2.33 -7.28 -0.69
CA TRP A 114 2.93 -6.03 -0.28
C TRP A 114 2.29 -5.62 1.04
N ALA A 115 3.10 -5.17 2.00
CA ALA A 115 2.64 -4.84 3.34
C ALA A 115 3.31 -3.57 3.86
N LYS A 116 2.54 -2.79 4.60
CA LYS A 116 2.96 -1.69 5.48
C LYS A 116 2.53 -2.05 6.89
N ALA A 117 3.40 -1.88 7.89
CA ALA A 117 3.09 -2.21 9.26
C ALA A 117 3.53 -1.13 10.24
N TRP A 118 2.79 -1.03 11.34
CA TRP A 118 3.08 -0.24 12.52
C TRP A 118 3.14 -1.18 13.72
N LYS A 119 4.00 -0.88 14.66
CA LYS A 119 4.24 -1.72 15.84
C LYS A 119 4.42 -0.86 17.06
N THR A 120 3.88 -1.30 18.18
CA THR A 120 4.24 -0.79 19.49
C THR A 120 5.32 -1.68 20.07
N LEU A 121 6.46 -1.10 20.43
CA LEU A 121 7.53 -1.77 21.14
C LEU A 121 7.48 -1.35 22.61
N ASP A 122 7.47 -2.33 23.49
CA ASP A 122 7.67 -2.16 24.93
C ASP A 122 8.96 -2.88 25.32
N ASP A 123 9.94 -2.11 25.76
CA ASP A 123 11.33 -2.57 25.96
C ASP A 123 11.87 -3.28 24.70
N THR A 124 11.84 -4.62 24.69
CA THR A 124 12.32 -5.43 23.55
C THR A 124 11.22 -6.21 22.85
N SER A 125 9.97 -6.09 23.31
CA SER A 125 8.86 -6.90 22.84
C SER A 125 7.90 -6.09 21.96
N ILE A 126 7.38 -6.72 20.89
CA ILE A 126 6.28 -6.18 20.11
C ILE A 126 4.99 -6.49 20.86
N VAL A 127 4.29 -5.45 21.31
CA VAL A 127 3.03 -5.59 22.07
C VAL A 127 1.83 -5.57 21.14
N ASN A 128 1.84 -4.70 20.13
CA ASN A 128 0.79 -4.60 19.13
C ASN A 128 1.42 -4.47 17.74
N ARG A 129 0.79 -5.08 16.76
CA ARG A 129 1.15 -4.93 15.35
C ARG A 129 -0.09 -4.69 14.51
N VAL A 130 -0.12 -3.58 13.81
CA VAL A 130 -1.13 -3.28 12.78
C VAL A 130 -0.48 -3.39 11.42
N SER A 131 -1.15 -3.98 10.44
CA SER A 131 -0.66 -3.99 9.06
C SER A 131 -1.79 -3.82 8.05
N VAL A 132 -1.41 -3.23 6.91
CA VAL A 132 -2.22 -3.19 5.69
C VAL A 132 -1.46 -3.96 4.61
N GLU A 133 -2.13 -4.91 4.00
CA GLU A 133 -1.55 -5.86 3.05
C GLU A 133 -2.39 -5.90 1.77
N VAL A 134 -1.73 -6.08 0.62
CA VAL A 134 -2.39 -6.33 -0.67
C VAL A 134 -1.66 -7.46 -1.38
N ASP A 135 -2.40 -8.49 -1.80
CA ASP A 135 -1.86 -9.57 -2.62
C ASP A 135 -1.74 -9.12 -4.09
N GLU A 136 -0.63 -9.44 -4.74
CA GLU A 136 -0.44 -9.12 -6.18
C GLU A 136 -1.40 -9.88 -7.11
N ARG A 137 -1.96 -10.98 -6.65
CA ARG A 137 -2.83 -11.87 -7.43
C ARG A 137 -4.31 -11.58 -7.24
N ASP A 138 -4.66 -11.08 -6.06
CA ASP A 138 -6.05 -10.82 -5.68
C ASP A 138 -6.39 -9.37 -5.98
N ASP A 139 -6.79 -9.10 -7.17
CA ASP A 139 -7.51 -7.91 -7.67
C ASP A 139 -7.42 -6.61 -6.84
N CYS A 140 -6.27 -6.36 -6.18
CA CYS A 140 -6.04 -5.24 -5.26
C CYS A 140 -6.96 -5.26 -4.03
N GLU A 141 -7.35 -6.43 -3.53
CA GLU A 141 -8.04 -6.52 -2.24
C GLU A 141 -7.09 -6.09 -1.11
N VAL A 142 -7.50 -5.06 -0.39
CA VAL A 142 -6.79 -4.56 0.79
C VAL A 142 -7.21 -5.40 1.98
N CYS A 143 -6.24 -5.93 2.72
CA CYS A 143 -6.45 -6.64 3.98
C CYS A 143 -5.85 -5.83 5.12
N ALA A 144 -6.64 -5.50 6.13
CA ALA A 144 -6.18 -4.91 7.38
C ALA A 144 -6.07 -5.98 8.47
N ARG A 145 -4.98 -5.97 9.22
CA ARG A 145 -4.73 -6.94 10.30
C ARG A 145 -4.28 -6.24 11.58
N VAL A 146 -4.72 -6.81 12.69
CA VAL A 146 -4.19 -6.52 14.03
C VAL A 146 -3.58 -7.83 14.55
N ASP A 147 -2.28 -7.84 14.76
CA ASP A 147 -1.47 -9.03 14.99
C ASP A 147 -1.70 -10.10 13.91
N ALA A 148 -2.25 -11.26 14.25
CA ALA A 148 -2.60 -12.30 13.29
C ALA A 148 -4.05 -12.21 12.78
N ALA A 149 -4.91 -11.41 13.43
CA ALA A 149 -6.32 -11.32 13.11
C ALA A 149 -6.58 -10.46 11.88
N LEU A 150 -7.37 -10.95 10.93
CA LEU A 150 -7.92 -10.17 9.82
C LEU A 150 -9.10 -9.35 10.36
N VAL A 151 -8.99 -8.02 10.36
CA VAL A 151 -10.00 -7.12 10.92
C VAL A 151 -10.83 -6.40 9.87
N GLY A 152 -10.36 -6.39 8.63
CA GLY A 152 -11.09 -5.82 7.50
C GLY A 152 -10.48 -6.25 6.18
N LYS A 153 -11.32 -6.37 5.16
CA LYS A 153 -10.88 -6.60 3.78
C LYS A 153 -11.84 -5.99 2.78
N GLY A 154 -11.34 -5.57 1.63
CA GLY A 154 -12.16 -5.04 0.54
C GLY A 154 -11.33 -4.51 -0.61
N VAL A 155 -11.96 -4.48 -1.79
CA VAL A 155 -11.40 -3.79 -2.96
C VAL A 155 -11.80 -2.33 -2.90
N PRO A 156 -10.87 -1.38 -3.08
CA PRO A 156 -11.22 0.04 -3.10
C PRO A 156 -12.22 0.37 -4.23
N PRO A 157 -13.29 1.16 -3.94
CA PRO A 157 -14.36 1.44 -4.91
C PRO A 157 -13.87 2.06 -6.21
N TRP A 158 -12.87 2.95 -6.16
CA TRP A 158 -12.29 3.56 -7.38
C TRP A 158 -11.57 2.54 -8.27
N ILE A 159 -11.06 1.44 -7.72
CA ILE A 159 -10.43 0.37 -8.51
C ILE A 159 -11.51 -0.45 -9.22
N GLU A 160 -12.59 -0.79 -8.53
CA GLU A 160 -13.74 -1.50 -9.12
C GLU A 160 -14.37 -0.70 -10.25
N ARG A 161 -14.63 0.60 -10.02
CA ARG A 161 -15.17 1.50 -11.06
C ARG A 161 -14.26 1.61 -12.27
N ARG A 162 -12.95 1.75 -12.05
CA ARG A 162 -11.99 1.82 -13.14
C ARG A 162 -12.00 0.53 -13.99
N ARG A 163 -12.17 -0.62 -13.37
CA ARG A 163 -12.35 -1.90 -14.07
C ARG A 163 -13.63 -1.94 -14.88
N ALA A 164 -14.71 -1.40 -14.32
CA ALA A 164 -16.00 -1.26 -15.01
C ALA A 164 -16.00 -0.18 -16.10
N GLY A 165 -14.90 0.59 -16.26
CA GLY A 165 -14.81 1.68 -17.23
C GLY A 165 -15.63 2.93 -16.83
N VAL A 166 -16.10 3.01 -15.59
CA VAL A 166 -16.88 4.14 -15.08
C VAL A 166 -15.94 5.28 -14.71
N ARG A 167 -16.20 6.47 -15.24
CA ARG A 167 -15.49 7.71 -14.88
C ARG A 167 -16.36 8.51 -13.90
N VAL A 168 -15.69 9.11 -12.93
CA VAL A 168 -16.28 10.05 -11.98
C VAL A 168 -15.45 11.31 -11.94
N ASP A 169 -15.99 12.37 -11.37
CA ASP A 169 -15.25 13.59 -11.09
C ASP A 169 -14.27 13.38 -9.92
N ALA A 170 -13.31 14.31 -9.81
CA ALA A 170 -12.26 14.25 -8.80
C ALA A 170 -12.79 14.35 -7.37
N ALA A 171 -13.92 15.04 -7.14
CA ALA A 171 -14.50 15.19 -5.81
C ALA A 171 -15.11 13.87 -5.32
N THR A 172 -15.81 13.17 -6.20
CA THR A 172 -16.36 11.82 -5.92
C THR A 172 -15.22 10.83 -5.64
N ASP A 173 -14.15 10.83 -6.47
CA ASP A 173 -12.99 9.95 -6.25
C ASP A 173 -12.32 10.24 -4.91
N ALA A 174 -12.13 11.51 -4.54
CA ALA A 174 -11.54 11.90 -3.26
C ALA A 174 -12.43 11.52 -2.06
N SER A 175 -13.76 11.63 -2.18
CA SER A 175 -14.70 11.21 -1.12
C SER A 175 -14.60 9.71 -0.86
N GLU A 176 -14.65 8.91 -1.91
CA GLU A 176 -14.57 7.45 -1.79
C GLU A 176 -13.24 6.97 -1.20
N ARG A 177 -12.13 7.63 -1.59
CA ARG A 177 -10.82 7.33 -1.01
C ARG A 177 -10.80 7.57 0.49
N ARG A 178 -11.32 8.72 0.92
CA ARG A 178 -11.43 9.06 2.34
C ARG A 178 -12.34 8.09 3.09
N GLU A 179 -13.53 7.81 2.59
CA GLU A 179 -14.49 6.89 3.21
C GLU A 179 -13.91 5.48 3.36
N PHE A 180 -13.21 4.99 2.34
CA PHE A 180 -12.54 3.69 2.39
C PHE A 180 -11.44 3.65 3.46
N THR A 181 -10.59 4.69 3.50
CA THR A 181 -9.51 4.79 4.51
C THR A 181 -10.05 4.88 5.92
N GLU A 182 -11.10 5.68 6.13
CA GLU A 182 -11.79 5.79 7.42
C GLU A 182 -12.44 4.48 7.85
N ALA A 183 -13.03 3.73 6.92
CA ALA A 183 -13.60 2.42 7.22
C ALA A 183 -12.52 1.42 7.68
N VAL A 184 -11.37 1.40 7.01
CA VAL A 184 -10.22 0.58 7.40
C VAL A 184 -9.69 1.00 8.77
N ALA A 185 -9.51 2.30 9.02
CA ALA A 185 -9.06 2.83 10.32
C ALA A 185 -10.01 2.43 11.45
N ARG A 186 -11.32 2.60 11.26
CA ARG A 186 -12.34 2.20 12.25
C ARG A 186 -12.30 0.70 12.56
N SER A 187 -12.13 -0.14 11.54
CA SER A 187 -12.04 -1.60 11.74
C SER A 187 -10.83 -1.98 12.60
N ILE A 188 -9.70 -1.30 12.39
CA ILE A 188 -8.50 -1.49 13.20
C ILE A 188 -8.73 -0.99 14.62
N GLU A 189 -9.27 0.21 14.79
CA GLU A 189 -9.52 0.83 16.09
C GLU A 189 -10.42 -0.03 16.98
N LEU A 190 -11.52 -0.57 16.44
CA LEU A 190 -12.45 -1.42 17.18
C LEU A 190 -11.76 -2.65 17.77
N VAL A 191 -10.82 -3.26 17.05
CA VAL A 191 -10.13 -4.46 17.54
C VAL A 191 -9.03 -4.09 18.53
N VAL A 192 -8.23 -3.06 18.23
CA VAL A 192 -7.14 -2.62 19.11
C VAL A 192 -7.69 -2.16 20.47
N THR A 193 -8.76 -1.36 20.51
CA THR A 193 -9.37 -0.90 21.75
C THR A 193 -10.14 -2.01 22.48
N GLY A 194 -10.75 -2.94 21.74
CA GLY A 194 -11.42 -4.12 22.30
C GLY A 194 -10.46 -5.09 22.99
N GLN A 195 -9.27 -5.27 22.45
CA GLN A 195 -8.20 -6.07 23.06
C GLN A 195 -7.70 -5.44 24.36
N GLU A 196 -7.61 -4.11 24.45
CA GLU A 196 -7.21 -3.42 25.67
C GLU A 196 -8.17 -3.70 26.85
N VAL A 197 -9.48 -3.71 26.58
CA VAL A 197 -10.50 -4.02 27.61
C VAL A 197 -10.37 -5.46 28.10
N ALA A 198 -10.05 -6.39 27.20
CA ALA A 198 -9.88 -7.81 27.56
C ALA A 198 -8.60 -8.07 28.36
N SER A 199 -7.53 -7.31 28.10
CA SER A 199 -6.24 -7.44 28.80
C SER A 199 -6.21 -6.83 30.21
N ARG A 200 -7.16 -5.95 30.52
CA ARG A 200 -7.28 -5.30 31.85
C ARG A 200 -8.21 -6.04 32.83
N ARG A 201 -8.80 -7.15 32.42
CA ARG A 201 -9.65 -8.02 33.24
C ARG A 201 -8.88 -9.26 33.65
#